data_39db1cf26b1cbf281ab417190669f1d7
#
_entry.id   39db1cf26b1cbf281ab417190669f1d7
#
_cell.length_a   1.000
_cell.length_b   1.000
_cell.length_c   1.000
_cell.angle_alpha   90.00
_cell.angle_beta   90.00
_cell.angle_gamma   90.00
#
_symmetry.space_group_name_H-M   'P 1'
#
loop_
_entity.id
_entity.type
_entity.pdbx_description
1 polymer ?
#
loop_
_entity_poly.entity_id
_entity_poly.type
_entity_poly.pdbx_seq_one_letter_code
_entity_poly.pdbx_strand_id
1 'polypeptide(L)'
;QQRGHKLLRYGSIDNLKKRIDKAGEAENQISHPYLKATSDVVTFNAAMNIADQRYEEAGRLIQKKINNNLATDHDYVILAKSRMALYNTEEVNEECATLLWKAKELAGDSPNLDIYKQEILLLMRMNKQAKAADTLKEYLGLLSRYQGQGVQGEEEEWTSKEIAWANQLLDKINRL
;
A
#
# COMPACT_ATOMS: atom_id res chain seq x y z
N GLN A 1 12.29 -16.07 3.49
CA GLN A 1 12.39 -15.74 2.12
C GLN A 1 12.35 -14.28 1.77
N GLN A 2 13.04 -13.99 0.72
CA GLN A 2 13.18 -12.63 0.21
C GLN A 2 11.86 -12.01 -0.19
N ARG A 3 10.93 -12.81 -0.57
CA ARG A 3 9.64 -12.36 -1.03
C ARG A 3 8.87 -11.55 0.00
N GLY A 4 8.89 -11.97 1.27
CA GLY A 4 8.23 -11.25 2.34
C GLY A 4 8.80 -9.87 2.55
N HIS A 5 10.12 -9.73 2.44
CA HIS A 5 10.77 -8.43 2.53
C HIS A 5 10.27 -7.45 1.49
N LYS A 6 10.21 -7.88 0.24
CA LYS A 6 9.81 -7.01 -0.86
C LYS A 6 8.42 -6.47 -0.69
N LEU A 7 7.53 -7.30 -0.15
CA LEU A 7 6.15 -6.91 0.02
C LEU A 7 5.93 -6.04 1.22
N LEU A 8 6.67 -6.30 2.30
CA LEU A 8 6.57 -5.48 3.51
C LEU A 8 7.10 -4.06 3.30
N ARG A 9 8.01 -3.85 2.36
CA ARG A 9 8.56 -2.55 2.05
C ARG A 9 7.70 -1.75 1.09
N TYR A 10 6.56 -2.23 0.80
CA TYR A 10 5.74 -1.69 -0.21
C TYR A 10 5.14 -0.36 0.20
N GLY A 11 4.93 0.48 -0.73
CA GLY A 11 4.55 1.86 -0.52
C GLY A 11 5.69 2.84 -0.72
N SER A 12 6.94 2.36 -0.78
CA SER A 12 8.09 3.19 -1.08
C SER A 12 8.24 3.40 -2.59
N ILE A 13 8.41 4.64 -3.01
CA ILE A 13 8.67 4.98 -4.41
C ILE A 13 9.97 4.33 -4.88
N ASP A 14 11.01 4.31 -4.01
CA ASP A 14 12.29 3.68 -4.33
C ASP A 14 12.12 2.19 -4.59
N ASN A 15 11.23 1.53 -3.86
CA ASN A 15 10.96 0.13 -4.04
C ASN A 15 10.32 -0.13 -5.42
N LEU A 16 9.39 0.71 -5.82
CA LEU A 16 8.78 0.62 -7.16
C LEU A 16 9.81 0.86 -8.24
N LYS A 17 10.69 1.83 -8.05
CA LYS A 17 11.76 2.12 -8.99
C LYS A 17 12.68 0.92 -9.17
N LYS A 18 13.10 0.28 -8.07
CA LYS A 18 13.91 -0.93 -8.12
C LYS A 18 13.22 -2.06 -8.90
N ARG A 19 11.91 -2.19 -8.73
CA ARG A 19 11.14 -3.20 -9.46
C ARG A 19 11.11 -2.92 -10.95
N ILE A 20 10.99 -1.67 -11.34
CA ILE A 20 11.01 -1.26 -12.75
C ILE A 20 12.36 -1.56 -13.36
N ASP A 21 13.45 -1.19 -12.68
CA ASP A 21 14.81 -1.44 -13.14
C ASP A 21 15.04 -2.94 -13.31
N LYS A 22 14.60 -3.75 -12.34
CA LYS A 22 14.73 -5.18 -12.38
C LYS A 22 13.92 -5.81 -13.51
N ALA A 23 12.73 -5.29 -13.79
CA ALA A 23 11.91 -5.75 -14.90
C ALA A 23 12.62 -5.51 -16.23
N GLY A 24 13.28 -4.36 -16.39
CA GLY A 24 14.09 -4.07 -17.56
C GLY A 24 15.26 -5.04 -17.73
N GLU A 25 15.94 -5.38 -16.64
CA GLU A 25 17.06 -6.33 -16.66
C GLU A 25 16.61 -7.74 -17.06
N ALA A 26 15.41 -8.14 -16.63
CA ALA A 26 14.88 -9.47 -16.89
C ALA A 26 14.09 -9.55 -18.19
N GLU A 27 14.11 -8.50 -18.97
CA GLU A 27 13.27 -8.35 -20.16
C GLU A 27 13.32 -9.56 -21.10
N ASN A 28 14.49 -10.10 -21.35
CA ASN A 28 14.67 -11.20 -22.30
C ASN A 28 14.26 -12.56 -21.74
N GLN A 29 13.91 -12.64 -20.47
CA GLN A 29 13.63 -13.89 -19.78
C GLN A 29 12.14 -14.11 -19.51
N ILE A 30 11.31 -13.12 -19.82
CA ILE A 30 9.88 -13.14 -19.53
C ILE A 30 9.09 -13.13 -20.83
N SER A 31 8.01 -13.93 -20.89
CA SER A 31 7.21 -14.02 -22.11
C SER A 31 6.54 -12.70 -22.52
N HIS A 32 6.29 -11.80 -21.55
CA HIS A 32 5.72 -10.49 -21.84
C HIS A 32 6.49 -9.40 -21.10
N PRO A 33 7.80 -9.27 -21.38
CA PRO A 33 8.64 -8.32 -20.64
C PRO A 33 8.19 -6.87 -20.81
N TYR A 34 7.81 -6.51 -22.02
CA TYR A 34 7.37 -5.16 -22.33
C TYR A 34 6.10 -4.78 -21.56
N LEU A 35 5.12 -5.67 -21.54
CA LEU A 35 3.87 -5.44 -20.82
C LEU A 35 4.10 -5.27 -19.34
N LYS A 36 4.95 -6.10 -18.76
CA LYS A 36 5.27 -6.02 -17.34
C LYS A 36 6.00 -4.73 -16.99
N ALA A 37 7.02 -4.37 -17.77
CA ALA A 37 7.78 -3.15 -17.56
C ALA A 37 6.88 -1.92 -17.69
N THR A 38 6.01 -1.89 -18.70
CA THR A 38 5.06 -0.81 -18.90
C THR A 38 4.08 -0.71 -17.73
N SER A 39 3.58 -1.84 -17.25
CA SER A 39 2.67 -1.89 -16.12
C SER A 39 3.31 -1.34 -14.84
N ASP A 40 4.57 -1.71 -14.58
CA ASP A 40 5.31 -1.20 -13.42
C ASP A 40 5.60 0.30 -13.54
N VAL A 41 5.87 0.80 -14.75
CA VAL A 41 6.05 2.23 -14.98
C VAL A 41 4.77 2.99 -14.66
N VAL A 42 3.61 2.48 -15.06
CA VAL A 42 2.33 3.13 -14.75
C VAL A 42 2.12 3.19 -13.24
N THR A 43 2.40 2.10 -12.52
CA THR A 43 2.31 2.09 -11.06
C THR A 43 3.25 3.11 -10.43
N PHE A 44 4.48 3.19 -10.92
CA PHE A 44 5.45 4.17 -10.44
C PHE A 44 4.95 5.60 -10.68
N ASN A 45 4.46 5.88 -11.87
CA ASN A 45 3.93 7.20 -12.20
C ASN A 45 2.73 7.57 -11.32
N ALA A 46 1.86 6.61 -11.05
CA ALA A 46 0.73 6.84 -10.16
C ALA A 46 1.20 7.14 -8.73
N ALA A 47 2.20 6.41 -8.24
CA ALA A 47 2.78 6.67 -6.92
C ALA A 47 3.43 8.05 -6.85
N MET A 48 4.12 8.47 -7.91
CA MET A 48 4.68 9.82 -7.97
C MET A 48 3.60 10.89 -7.95
N ASN A 49 2.50 10.67 -8.64
CA ASN A 49 1.37 11.59 -8.60
C ASN A 49 0.77 11.69 -7.20
N ILE A 50 0.68 10.59 -6.46
CA ILE A 50 0.25 10.62 -5.05
C ILE A 50 1.20 11.50 -4.23
N ALA A 51 2.52 11.33 -4.40
CA ALA A 51 3.51 12.11 -3.69
C ALA A 51 3.40 13.60 -4.00
N ASP A 52 3.03 13.95 -5.23
CA ASP A 52 2.84 15.32 -5.69
C ASP A 52 1.42 15.84 -5.43
N GLN A 53 0.60 15.09 -4.74
CA GLN A 53 -0.78 15.44 -4.43
C GLN A 53 -1.68 15.57 -5.66
N ARG A 54 -1.32 14.90 -6.75
CA ARG A 54 -2.13 14.83 -7.98
C ARG A 54 -3.00 13.58 -7.93
N TYR A 55 -3.95 13.58 -7.03
CA TYR A 55 -4.75 12.40 -6.71
C TYR A 55 -5.65 11.94 -7.85
N GLU A 56 -6.24 12.86 -8.58
CA GLU A 56 -7.11 12.51 -9.71
C GLU A 56 -6.33 11.78 -10.80
N GLU A 57 -5.14 12.29 -11.12
CA GLU A 57 -4.30 11.68 -12.14
C GLU A 57 -3.83 10.28 -11.72
N ALA A 58 -3.44 10.13 -10.46
CA ALA A 58 -3.05 8.83 -9.91
C ALA A 58 -4.20 7.82 -10.05
N GLY A 59 -5.41 8.24 -9.67
CA GLY A 59 -6.59 7.38 -9.77
C GLY A 59 -6.91 7.00 -11.20
N ARG A 60 -6.79 7.94 -12.12
CA ARG A 60 -7.05 7.70 -13.54
C ARG A 60 -6.08 6.66 -14.12
N LEU A 61 -4.80 6.77 -13.79
CA LEU A 61 -3.79 5.82 -14.25
C LEU A 61 -4.08 4.41 -13.75
N ILE A 62 -4.42 4.29 -12.48
CA ILE A 62 -4.70 2.99 -11.88
C ILE A 62 -6.02 2.40 -12.42
N GLN A 63 -7.04 3.23 -12.60
CA GLN A 63 -8.31 2.75 -13.13
C GLN A 63 -8.12 2.11 -14.51
N LYS A 64 -7.23 2.66 -15.32
CA LYS A 64 -6.88 2.09 -16.62
C LYS A 64 -6.28 0.69 -16.47
N LYS A 65 -5.39 0.51 -15.50
CA LYS A 65 -4.79 -0.80 -15.23
C LYS A 65 -5.85 -1.79 -14.79
N ILE A 66 -6.78 -1.39 -13.93
CA ILE A 66 -7.87 -2.24 -13.47
C ILE A 66 -8.73 -2.68 -14.67
N ASN A 67 -9.08 -1.75 -15.54
CA ASN A 67 -9.91 -2.02 -16.71
C ASN A 67 -9.23 -3.01 -17.68
N ASN A 68 -7.92 -3.07 -17.66
CA ASN A 68 -7.14 -3.96 -18.52
C ASN A 68 -6.67 -5.24 -17.78
N ASN A 69 -7.18 -5.48 -16.58
CA ASN A 69 -6.83 -6.64 -15.75
C ASN A 69 -5.33 -6.76 -15.45
N LEU A 70 -4.65 -5.62 -15.31
CA LEU A 70 -3.22 -5.55 -15.02
C LEU A 70 -2.91 -5.06 -13.60
N ALA A 71 -3.94 -4.74 -12.82
CA ALA A 71 -3.74 -4.15 -11.51
C ALA A 71 -3.26 -5.17 -10.49
N THR A 72 -2.32 -4.72 -9.65
CA THR A 72 -1.78 -5.48 -8.54
C THR A 72 -2.38 -4.98 -7.22
N ASP A 73 -2.03 -5.63 -6.12
CA ASP A 73 -2.41 -5.17 -4.78
C ASP A 73 -1.99 -3.72 -4.56
N HIS A 74 -0.80 -3.38 -5.01
CA HIS A 74 -0.26 -2.03 -4.91
C HIS A 74 -1.13 -1.00 -5.60
N ASP A 75 -1.61 -1.34 -6.77
CA ASP A 75 -2.45 -0.44 -7.56
C ASP A 75 -3.76 -0.15 -6.85
N TYR A 76 -4.37 -1.17 -6.26
CA TYR A 76 -5.61 -0.98 -5.50
C TYR A 76 -5.41 -0.08 -4.28
N VAL A 77 -4.24 -0.19 -3.63
CA VAL A 77 -3.90 0.71 -2.52
C VAL A 77 -3.76 2.15 -3.01
N ILE A 78 -3.08 2.35 -4.14
CA ILE A 78 -2.91 3.70 -4.72
C ILE A 78 -4.27 4.31 -5.05
N LEU A 79 -5.16 3.53 -5.64
CA LEU A 79 -6.50 4.02 -5.97
C LEU A 79 -7.27 4.39 -4.70
N ALA A 80 -7.20 3.56 -3.67
CA ALA A 80 -7.84 3.86 -2.39
C ALA A 80 -7.29 5.17 -1.79
N LYS A 81 -5.98 5.35 -1.80
CA LYS A 81 -5.35 6.60 -1.33
C LYS A 81 -5.86 7.81 -2.10
N SER A 82 -5.94 7.69 -3.41
CA SER A 82 -6.44 8.75 -4.28
C SER A 82 -7.88 9.12 -3.93
N ARG A 83 -8.74 8.13 -3.81
CA ARG A 83 -10.15 8.37 -3.50
C ARG A 83 -10.35 8.95 -2.11
N MET A 84 -9.61 8.44 -1.13
CA MET A 84 -9.68 8.96 0.24
C MET A 84 -9.18 10.41 0.34
N ALA A 85 -8.18 10.77 -0.44
CA ALA A 85 -7.65 12.13 -0.44
C ALA A 85 -8.62 13.13 -1.06
N LEU A 86 -9.36 12.70 -2.08
CA LEU A 86 -10.27 13.58 -2.82
C LEU A 86 -11.64 13.71 -2.15
N TYR A 87 -12.13 12.65 -1.52
CA TYR A 87 -13.50 12.60 -1.03
C TYR A 87 -13.58 11.98 0.36
N ASN A 88 -14.53 12.46 1.15
CA ASN A 88 -14.84 11.87 2.44
C ASN A 88 -16.35 11.73 2.58
N THR A 89 -16.90 10.82 1.80
CA THR A 89 -18.33 10.48 1.84
C THR A 89 -18.49 9.02 2.21
N GLU A 90 -19.67 8.66 2.67
CA GLU A 90 -19.97 7.27 3.01
C GLU A 90 -19.76 6.35 1.80
N GLU A 91 -20.23 6.77 0.62
CA GLU A 91 -20.10 6.00 -0.61
C GLU A 91 -18.64 5.74 -0.98
N VAL A 92 -17.81 6.78 -0.92
CA VAL A 92 -16.38 6.63 -1.24
C VAL A 92 -15.68 5.81 -0.18
N ASN A 93 -16.06 5.93 1.07
CA ASN A 93 -15.46 5.12 2.14
C ASN A 93 -15.77 3.63 1.93
N GLU A 94 -16.99 3.30 1.53
CA GLU A 94 -17.35 1.92 1.21
C GLU A 94 -16.61 1.42 -0.03
N GLU A 95 -16.48 2.25 -1.05
CA GLU A 95 -15.68 1.94 -2.23
C GLU A 95 -14.24 1.62 -1.85
N CYS A 96 -13.64 2.45 -1.00
CA CYS A 96 -12.26 2.26 -0.55
C CYS A 96 -12.11 0.97 0.28
N ALA A 97 -13.10 0.63 1.10
CA ALA A 97 -13.09 -0.63 1.83
C ALA A 97 -13.04 -1.82 0.86
N THR A 98 -13.80 -1.76 -0.23
CA THR A 98 -13.79 -2.80 -1.26
C THR A 98 -12.44 -2.86 -1.98
N LEU A 99 -11.87 -1.71 -2.32
CA LEU A 99 -10.56 -1.65 -2.97
C LEU A 99 -9.47 -2.25 -2.09
N LEU A 100 -9.47 -1.95 -0.80
CA LEU A 100 -8.48 -2.49 0.13
C LEU A 100 -8.70 -3.99 0.37
N TRP A 101 -9.94 -4.45 0.39
CA TRP A 101 -10.24 -5.88 0.45
C TRP A 101 -9.66 -6.61 -0.78
N LYS A 102 -9.85 -6.04 -1.96
CA LYS A 102 -9.31 -6.60 -3.19
C LYS A 102 -7.79 -6.62 -3.17
N ALA A 103 -7.17 -5.55 -2.67
CA ALA A 103 -5.72 -5.50 -2.50
C ALA A 103 -5.25 -6.64 -1.59
N LYS A 104 -5.95 -6.88 -0.50
CA LYS A 104 -5.61 -7.94 0.45
C LYS A 104 -5.69 -9.32 -0.21
N GLU A 105 -6.72 -9.57 -1.01
CA GLU A 105 -6.84 -10.81 -1.78
C GLU A 105 -5.65 -11.02 -2.71
N LEU A 106 -5.27 -9.98 -3.44
CA LEU A 106 -4.18 -10.05 -4.40
C LEU A 106 -2.82 -10.22 -3.71
N ALA A 107 -2.66 -9.68 -2.52
CA ALA A 107 -1.43 -9.84 -1.75
C ALA A 107 -1.25 -11.29 -1.25
N GLY A 108 -2.34 -12.01 -1.02
CA GLY A 108 -2.31 -13.40 -0.59
C GLY A 108 -1.59 -13.58 0.74
N ASP A 109 -0.64 -14.51 0.76
CA ASP A 109 0.11 -14.83 1.98
C ASP A 109 1.25 -13.86 2.28
N SER A 110 1.46 -12.88 1.42
CA SER A 110 2.55 -11.90 1.57
C SER A 110 1.96 -10.56 1.99
N PRO A 111 1.96 -10.24 3.29
CA PRO A 111 1.31 -9.04 3.78
C PRO A 111 1.90 -7.78 3.16
N ASN A 112 1.02 -6.89 2.78
CA ASN A 112 1.38 -5.55 2.29
C ASN A 112 1.05 -4.56 3.40
N LEU A 113 2.08 -4.01 4.03
CA LEU A 113 1.91 -3.10 5.17
C LEU A 113 1.05 -1.89 4.85
N ASP A 114 1.12 -1.42 3.60
CA ASP A 114 0.36 -0.26 3.18
C ASP A 114 -1.15 -0.52 3.20
N ILE A 115 -1.57 -1.74 2.92
CA ILE A 115 -2.98 -2.11 3.03
C ILE A 115 -3.49 -1.88 4.45
N TYR A 116 -2.74 -2.34 5.44
CA TYR A 116 -3.11 -2.21 6.84
C TYR A 116 -3.15 -0.75 7.28
N LYS A 117 -2.15 0.03 6.85
CA LYS A 117 -2.11 1.46 7.15
C LYS A 117 -3.37 2.16 6.60
N GLN A 118 -3.69 1.92 5.35
CA GLN A 118 -4.86 2.56 4.74
C GLN A 118 -6.17 2.08 5.35
N GLU A 119 -6.24 0.81 5.71
CA GLU A 119 -7.41 0.26 6.41
C GLU A 119 -7.65 0.97 7.73
N ILE A 120 -6.59 1.19 8.50
CA ILE A 120 -6.67 1.90 9.78
C ILE A 120 -7.20 3.32 9.56
N LEU A 121 -6.62 4.04 8.59
CA LEU A 121 -7.03 5.41 8.29
C LEU A 121 -8.50 5.45 7.84
N LEU A 122 -8.92 4.50 7.04
CA LEU A 122 -10.29 4.42 6.58
C LEU A 122 -11.26 4.15 7.74
N LEU A 123 -10.93 3.20 8.60
CA LEU A 123 -11.77 2.86 9.76
C LEU A 123 -11.93 4.05 10.70
N MET A 124 -10.86 4.82 10.90
CA MET A 124 -10.93 6.04 11.70
C MET A 124 -11.85 7.08 11.05
N ARG A 125 -11.78 7.25 9.74
CA ARG A 125 -12.68 8.15 9.00
C ARG A 125 -14.15 7.75 9.17
N MET A 126 -14.39 6.45 9.26
CA MET A 126 -15.75 5.91 9.38
C MET A 126 -16.21 5.83 10.84
N ASN A 127 -15.44 6.37 11.78
CA ASN A 127 -15.71 6.31 13.21
C ASN A 127 -15.85 4.88 13.75
N LYS A 128 -15.09 3.96 13.17
CA LYS A 128 -15.06 2.55 13.60
C LYS A 128 -13.82 2.28 14.44
N GLN A 129 -13.71 2.94 15.58
CA GLN A 129 -12.51 2.91 16.42
C GLN A 129 -12.17 1.51 16.93
N ALA A 130 -13.17 0.71 17.29
CA ALA A 130 -12.90 -0.65 17.79
C ALA A 130 -12.22 -1.52 16.73
N LYS A 131 -12.73 -1.46 15.50
CA LYS A 131 -12.13 -2.18 14.38
C LYS A 131 -10.74 -1.63 14.03
N ALA A 132 -10.59 -0.31 14.09
CA ALA A 132 -9.29 0.33 13.87
C ALA A 132 -8.27 -0.16 14.90
N ALA A 133 -8.66 -0.30 16.16
CA ALA A 133 -7.77 -0.83 17.21
C ALA A 133 -7.33 -2.26 16.90
N ASP A 134 -8.24 -3.10 16.42
CA ASP A 134 -7.91 -4.47 16.04
C ASP A 134 -6.90 -4.50 14.88
N THR A 135 -7.14 -3.68 13.87
CA THR A 135 -6.23 -3.59 12.71
C THR A 135 -4.88 -3.01 13.11
N LEU A 136 -4.86 -2.04 14.04
CA LEU A 136 -3.62 -1.49 14.58
C LEU A 136 -2.77 -2.56 15.25
N LYS A 137 -3.39 -3.45 16.03
CA LYS A 137 -2.68 -4.56 16.67
C LYS A 137 -2.07 -5.50 15.64
N GLU A 138 -2.80 -5.82 14.59
CA GLU A 138 -2.28 -6.62 13.48
C GLU A 138 -1.09 -5.92 12.81
N TYR A 139 -1.25 -4.63 12.53
CA TYR A 139 -0.21 -3.82 11.90
C TYR A 139 1.06 -3.79 12.75
N LEU A 140 0.92 -3.59 14.05
CA LEU A 140 2.05 -3.60 14.98
C LEU A 140 2.77 -4.96 14.98
N GLY A 141 2.00 -6.05 14.94
CA GLY A 141 2.58 -7.39 14.83
C GLY A 141 3.40 -7.56 13.57
N LEU A 142 2.89 -7.08 12.43
CA LEU A 142 3.58 -7.14 11.14
C LEU A 142 4.83 -6.27 11.13
N LEU A 143 4.74 -5.07 11.69
CA LEU A 143 5.89 -4.16 11.79
C LEU A 143 7.00 -4.76 12.64
N SER A 144 6.64 -5.39 13.76
CA SER A 144 7.60 -6.06 14.63
C SER A 144 8.32 -7.20 13.90
N ARG A 145 7.56 -7.99 13.15
CA ARG A 145 8.14 -9.08 12.33
C ARG A 145 9.08 -8.54 11.27
N TYR A 146 8.69 -7.46 10.62
CA TYR A 146 9.51 -6.81 9.62
C TYR A 146 10.81 -6.28 10.23
N GLN A 147 10.72 -5.63 11.37
CA GLN A 147 11.88 -5.13 12.10
C GLN A 147 12.81 -6.28 12.50
N GLY A 148 12.25 -7.41 12.92
CA GLY A 148 12.98 -8.62 13.28
C GLY A 148 13.72 -9.28 12.12
N GLN A 149 13.42 -8.89 10.87
CA GLN A 149 14.11 -9.40 9.70
C GLN A 149 15.44 -8.69 9.42
N GLY A 150 15.85 -7.77 10.29
CA GLY A 150 17.14 -7.11 10.19
C GLY A 150 17.18 -5.95 9.20
N VAL A 151 16.08 -5.22 9.07
CA VAL A 151 16.04 -4.02 8.22
C VAL A 151 16.99 -2.96 8.74
N GLN A 152 17.55 -2.16 7.85
CA GLN A 152 18.55 -1.15 8.17
C GLN A 152 18.29 0.14 7.40
N GLY A 153 18.91 1.23 7.87
CA GLY A 153 18.86 2.51 7.20
C GLY A 153 17.48 3.13 7.18
N GLU A 154 17.05 3.59 6.03
CA GLU A 154 15.76 4.25 5.85
C GLU A 154 14.58 3.34 6.24
N GLU A 155 14.70 2.05 5.99
CA GLU A 155 13.65 1.09 6.31
C GLU A 155 13.49 0.90 7.80
N GLU A 156 14.60 0.87 8.52
CA GLU A 156 14.56 0.81 9.98
C GLU A 156 13.94 2.07 10.57
N GLU A 157 14.33 3.21 10.06
CA GLU A 157 13.78 4.50 10.48
C GLU A 157 12.29 4.58 10.20
N TRP A 158 11.87 4.22 9.01
CA TRP A 158 10.46 4.20 8.65
C TRP A 158 9.67 3.25 9.57
N THR A 159 10.18 2.05 9.79
CA THR A 159 9.51 1.05 10.63
C THR A 159 9.34 1.56 12.06
N SER A 160 10.38 2.17 12.62
CA SER A 160 10.34 2.72 13.97
C SER A 160 9.30 3.83 14.09
N LYS A 161 9.22 4.70 13.09
CA LYS A 161 8.22 5.77 13.04
C LYS A 161 6.80 5.22 12.95
N GLU A 162 6.60 4.19 12.14
CA GLU A 162 5.29 3.56 12.01
C GLU A 162 4.85 2.88 13.31
N ILE A 163 5.76 2.21 13.98
CA ILE A 163 5.47 1.59 15.28
C ILE A 163 5.04 2.67 16.28
N ALA A 164 5.78 3.78 16.33
CA ALA A 164 5.44 4.89 17.22
C ALA A 164 4.07 5.47 16.90
N TRP A 165 3.79 5.71 15.62
CA TRP A 165 2.50 6.23 15.17
C TRP A 165 1.35 5.28 15.57
N ALA A 166 1.52 3.99 15.31
CA ALA A 166 0.49 3.00 15.60
C ALA A 166 0.21 2.89 17.10
N ASN A 167 1.24 2.91 17.92
CA ASN A 167 1.10 2.88 19.38
C ASN A 167 0.39 4.12 19.89
N GLN A 168 0.74 5.28 19.38
CA GLN A 168 0.10 6.53 19.78
C GLN A 168 -1.38 6.55 19.43
N LEU A 169 -1.73 6.08 18.23
CA LEU A 169 -3.12 6.03 17.82
C LEU A 169 -3.91 5.01 18.64
N LEU A 170 -3.32 3.85 18.92
CA LEU A 170 -3.96 2.84 19.74
C LEU A 170 -4.23 3.36 21.15
N ASP A 171 -3.27 4.08 21.73
CA ASP A 171 -3.45 4.71 23.05
C ASP A 171 -4.60 5.72 23.02
N LYS A 172 -4.70 6.52 21.98
CA LYS A 172 -5.80 7.48 21.82
C LYS A 172 -7.15 6.77 21.79
N ILE A 173 -7.24 5.70 21.00
CA ILE A 173 -8.49 4.93 20.89
C ILE A 173 -8.87 4.34 22.23
N ASN A 174 -7.90 3.80 22.96
CA ASN A 174 -8.16 3.16 24.26
C ASN A 174 -8.60 4.15 25.34
N ARG A 175 -8.39 5.46 25.14
CA ARG A 175 -8.84 6.49 26.08
C ARG A 175 -10.26 6.99 25.78
N LEU A 176 -10.80 6.59 24.65
CA LEU A 176 -12.17 6.95 24.31
C LEU A 176 -13.15 6.05 25.05
#